data_3a75ccc2e9b3334c117f2b4ff80f9e49
#
_entry.id   3a75ccc2e9b3334c117f2b4ff80f9e49
#
_cell.length_a   1.000
_cell.length_b   1.000
_cell.length_c   1.000
_cell.angle_alpha   90.00
_cell.angle_beta   90.00
_cell.angle_gamma   90.00
#
_symmetry.space_group_name_H-M   'P 1'
#
loop_
_entity.id
_entity.type
_entity.pdbx_description
1 polymer ?
#
loop_
_entity_poly.entity_id
_entity_poly.type
_entity_poly.pdbx_seq_one_letter_code
_entity_poly.pdbx_strand_id
1 'polypeptide(L)'
;MNLSGELDQSKIVKYPLPLNQYFQDVHRKTQIVIHHSAGWDDSRGMIDGWKADKRRVATAYGITDNGVLLEAFDPKHWASHIGYYFTDENGKVISGNSKAHNLWPETANRATNYSIECRTIGYEICNWGNLALRGGKYYSWVNAVVPESKVVRYENKFRGFEFFERYTDQELETLWKSIRHNCKEFSIPAKFDVSNFDLNVNAIKGVPGVYTHCNFHAEKVDCPPQEELIEMLKAL
;
A
#
# COMPACT_ATOMS: atom_id res chain seq x y z
N MET A 1 -3.36 5.14 19.96
CA MET A 1 -2.41 5.63 18.94
C MET A 1 -1.85 6.98 19.35
N ASN A 2 -0.53 7.19 19.31
CA ASN A 2 0.15 8.46 19.64
C ASN A 2 0.76 9.08 18.37
N LEU A 3 0.05 10.03 17.76
CA LEU A 3 0.46 10.73 16.55
C LEU A 3 1.29 11.98 16.89
N SER A 4 2.49 11.77 17.41
CA SER A 4 3.41 12.84 17.78
C SER A 4 4.87 12.48 17.50
N GLY A 5 5.74 13.49 17.45
CA GLY A 5 7.16 13.33 17.21
C GLY A 5 7.54 13.11 15.75
N GLU A 6 8.81 12.97 15.49
CA GLU A 6 9.39 12.72 14.17
C GLU A 6 9.84 11.25 14.04
N LEU A 7 10.06 10.82 12.82
CA LEU A 7 10.65 9.52 12.53
C LEU A 7 12.10 9.51 13.00
N ASP A 8 12.43 8.59 13.88
CA ASP A 8 13.82 8.29 14.24
C ASP A 8 14.46 7.42 13.15
N GLN A 9 15.19 8.04 12.25
CA GLN A 9 15.80 7.35 11.10
C GLN A 9 16.80 6.27 11.53
N SER A 10 17.40 6.37 12.73
CA SER A 10 18.33 5.36 13.24
C SER A 10 17.64 4.03 13.56
N LYS A 11 16.30 4.04 13.68
CA LYS A 11 15.48 2.86 13.93
C LYS A 11 14.93 2.19 12.66
N ILE A 12 15.19 2.78 11.49
CA ILE A 12 14.83 2.14 10.21
C ILE A 12 15.73 0.93 10.02
N VAL A 13 15.12 -0.23 9.94
CA VAL A 13 15.83 -1.48 9.69
C VAL A 13 16.03 -1.66 8.19
N LYS A 14 17.27 -1.62 7.73
CA LYS A 14 17.61 -1.91 6.33
C LYS A 14 17.46 -3.41 6.07
N TYR A 15 16.55 -3.76 5.18
CA TYR A 15 16.32 -5.15 4.74
C TYR A 15 16.30 -5.20 3.21
N PRO A 16 17.45 -5.01 2.56
CA PRO A 16 17.54 -4.62 1.17
C PRO A 16 17.15 -5.72 0.20
N LEU A 17 16.46 -5.33 -0.86
CA LEU A 17 16.28 -6.12 -2.07
C LEU A 17 17.55 -6.09 -2.91
N PRO A 18 17.84 -7.17 -3.68
CA PRO A 18 18.87 -7.14 -4.72
C PRO A 18 18.59 -6.04 -5.76
N LEU A 19 19.66 -5.44 -6.30
CA LEU A 19 19.55 -4.31 -7.25
C LEU A 19 18.74 -4.61 -8.51
N ASN A 20 18.60 -5.88 -8.89
CA ASN A 20 17.81 -6.31 -10.03
C ASN A 20 16.31 -6.48 -9.71
N GLN A 21 15.89 -6.27 -8.46
CA GLN A 21 14.49 -6.40 -8.01
C GLN A 21 13.72 -5.08 -7.97
N TYR A 22 14.37 -3.96 -8.27
CA TYR A 22 13.75 -2.65 -8.39
C TYR A 22 14.45 -1.83 -9.48
N PHE A 23 13.89 -0.69 -9.85
CA PHE A 23 14.46 0.23 -10.84
C PHE A 23 15.26 1.31 -10.14
N GLN A 24 16.51 1.53 -10.56
CA GLN A 24 17.46 2.44 -9.92
C GLN A 24 17.44 3.86 -10.50
N ASP A 25 16.71 4.08 -11.57
CA ASP A 25 16.49 5.42 -12.11
C ASP A 25 15.69 6.27 -11.12
N VAL A 26 16.00 7.55 -11.08
CA VAL A 26 15.43 8.50 -10.11
C VAL A 26 14.41 9.38 -10.80
N HIS A 27 13.20 9.40 -10.26
CA HIS A 27 12.13 10.26 -10.72
C HIS A 27 11.63 11.14 -9.56
N ARG A 28 11.09 12.31 -9.91
CA ARG A 28 10.42 13.16 -8.93
C ARG A 28 9.26 12.39 -8.31
N LYS A 29 9.30 12.21 -6.98
CA LYS A 29 8.20 11.61 -6.22
C LYS A 29 7.11 12.64 -6.00
N THR A 30 5.86 12.24 -6.22
CA THR A 30 4.69 13.11 -6.07
C THR A 30 3.60 12.47 -5.22
N GLN A 31 3.64 11.16 -5.02
CA GLN A 31 2.58 10.43 -4.32
C GLN A 31 3.16 9.38 -3.38
N ILE A 32 2.47 9.17 -2.27
CA ILE A 32 2.67 8.02 -1.37
C ILE A 32 1.47 7.10 -1.51
N VAL A 33 1.70 5.79 -1.59
CA VAL A 33 0.64 4.80 -1.70
C VAL A 33 0.77 3.76 -0.59
N ILE A 34 -0.32 3.60 0.16
CA ILE A 34 -0.41 2.68 1.28
C ILE A 34 -1.08 1.39 0.82
N HIS A 35 -0.46 0.26 1.14
CA HIS A 35 -0.96 -1.09 0.92
C HIS A 35 -1.01 -1.86 2.23
N HIS A 36 -1.69 -3.01 2.23
CA HIS A 36 -1.46 -4.03 3.24
C HIS A 36 -1.05 -5.36 2.57
N SER A 37 -0.18 -6.10 3.25
CA SER A 37 0.53 -7.24 2.67
C SER A 37 -0.33 -8.45 2.36
N ALA A 38 -1.56 -8.54 2.89
CA ALA A 38 -2.36 -9.76 2.95
C ALA A 38 -1.56 -10.97 3.51
N GLY A 39 -0.66 -10.71 4.47
CA GLY A 39 0.34 -11.64 4.99
C GLY A 39 0.53 -11.57 6.50
N TRP A 40 1.56 -12.27 6.96
CA TRP A 40 1.90 -12.44 8.38
C TRP A 40 2.38 -11.12 9.03
N ASP A 41 2.48 -11.13 10.35
CA ASP A 41 2.85 -10.00 11.22
C ASP A 41 4.28 -9.46 11.00
N ASP A 42 5.11 -10.13 10.19
CA ASP A 42 6.48 -9.72 9.87
C ASP A 42 6.69 -9.50 8.36
N SER A 43 6.96 -8.28 7.97
CA SER A 43 7.21 -7.88 6.58
C SER A 43 8.46 -8.51 5.95
N ARG A 44 9.36 -9.13 6.74
CA ARG A 44 10.55 -9.78 6.18
C ARG A 44 10.20 -10.93 5.25
N GLY A 45 9.21 -11.76 5.62
CA GLY A 45 8.75 -12.84 4.77
C GLY A 45 8.22 -12.37 3.41
N MET A 46 7.51 -11.24 3.41
CA MET A 46 7.05 -10.59 2.19
C MET A 46 8.22 -10.08 1.33
N ILE A 47 9.18 -9.38 1.93
CA ILE A 47 10.37 -8.89 1.22
C ILE A 47 11.20 -10.05 0.68
N ASP A 48 11.32 -11.16 1.40
CA ASP A 48 12.00 -12.36 0.91
C ASP A 48 11.25 -12.99 -0.29
N GLY A 49 9.92 -12.94 -0.29
CA GLY A 49 9.11 -13.29 -1.46
C GLY A 49 9.44 -12.43 -2.68
N TRP A 50 9.60 -11.11 -2.50
CA TRP A 50 9.99 -10.21 -3.57
C TRP A 50 11.41 -10.47 -4.09
N LYS A 51 12.35 -10.91 -3.25
CA LYS A 51 13.70 -11.30 -3.68
C LYS A 51 13.67 -12.46 -4.69
N ALA A 52 12.69 -13.34 -4.56
CA ALA A 52 12.52 -14.49 -5.46
C ALA A 52 11.71 -14.14 -6.72
N ASP A 53 10.96 -13.03 -6.72
CA ASP A 53 10.10 -12.62 -7.82
C ASP A 53 10.90 -11.85 -8.89
N LYS A 54 10.82 -12.29 -10.15
CA LYS A 54 11.54 -11.65 -11.26
C LYS A 54 10.80 -10.43 -11.84
N ARG A 55 9.61 -10.10 -11.33
CA ARG A 55 8.73 -9.05 -11.90
C ARG A 55 9.03 -7.65 -11.38
N ARG A 56 9.96 -7.51 -10.43
CA ARG A 56 10.24 -6.25 -9.73
C ARG A 56 8.98 -5.63 -9.10
N VAL A 57 8.22 -6.50 -8.43
CA VAL A 57 7.05 -6.10 -7.64
C VAL A 57 7.49 -5.94 -6.19
N ALA A 58 7.45 -4.70 -5.68
CA ALA A 58 7.83 -4.39 -4.30
C ALA A 58 7.39 -2.97 -3.92
N THR A 59 7.33 -2.69 -2.62
CA THR A 59 7.27 -1.34 -2.07
C THR A 59 8.60 -0.96 -1.42
N ALA A 60 8.86 0.34 -1.26
CA ALA A 60 10.09 0.82 -0.62
C ALA A 60 10.15 0.44 0.85
N TYR A 61 8.99 0.37 1.51
CA TYR A 61 8.87 0.11 2.94
C TYR A 61 7.90 -1.02 3.26
N GLY A 62 8.25 -1.79 4.29
CA GLY A 62 7.35 -2.71 4.99
C GLY A 62 7.25 -2.32 6.47
N ILE A 63 6.08 -2.42 7.07
CA ILE A 63 5.85 -2.16 8.48
C ILE A 63 5.31 -3.42 9.12
N THR A 64 5.98 -3.91 10.16
CA THR A 64 5.55 -5.09 10.92
C THR A 64 4.41 -4.73 11.88
N ASP A 65 3.65 -5.72 12.32
CA ASP A 65 2.54 -5.56 13.28
C ASP A 65 2.97 -4.83 14.58
N ASN A 66 4.20 -5.00 15.02
CA ASN A 66 4.76 -4.30 16.18
C ASN A 66 5.44 -2.96 15.83
N GLY A 67 5.23 -2.42 14.65
CA GLY A 67 5.64 -1.08 14.24
C GLY A 67 7.11 -0.95 13.83
N VAL A 68 7.82 -2.04 13.50
CA VAL A 68 9.18 -1.93 12.93
C VAL A 68 9.11 -1.52 11.46
N LEU A 69 9.78 -0.42 11.12
CA LEU A 69 9.90 0.03 9.73
C LEU A 69 11.10 -0.65 9.05
N LEU A 70 10.82 -1.44 8.02
CA LEU A 70 11.81 -2.06 7.15
C LEU A 70 11.94 -1.25 5.86
N GLU A 71 13.17 -0.96 5.44
CA GLU A 71 13.44 -0.34 4.14
C GLU A 71 14.01 -1.39 3.19
N ALA A 72 13.27 -1.69 2.13
CA ALA A 72 13.63 -2.67 1.11
C ALA A 72 14.54 -2.06 0.02
N PHE A 73 14.37 -0.78 -0.28
CA PHE A 73 15.24 0.02 -1.15
C PHE A 73 15.02 1.51 -0.87
N ASP A 74 15.98 2.35 -1.25
CA ASP A 74 15.90 3.80 -1.10
C ASP A 74 14.66 4.35 -1.85
N PRO A 75 13.76 5.09 -1.18
CA PRO A 75 12.48 5.55 -1.75
C PRO A 75 12.62 6.49 -2.96
N LYS A 76 13.82 7.01 -3.26
CA LYS A 76 14.05 7.73 -4.52
C LYS A 76 13.97 6.83 -5.75
N HIS A 77 14.22 5.54 -5.59
CA HIS A 77 14.05 4.50 -6.60
C HIS A 77 12.59 4.03 -6.66
N TRP A 78 12.29 3.02 -7.46
CA TRP A 78 10.93 2.54 -7.60
C TRP A 78 10.86 1.06 -8.00
N ALA A 79 9.72 0.45 -7.71
CA ALA A 79 9.33 -0.86 -8.21
C ALA A 79 7.82 -0.83 -8.50
N SER A 80 7.32 -1.83 -9.19
CA SER A 80 5.88 -1.93 -9.45
C SER A 80 5.15 -2.36 -8.19
N HIS A 81 4.14 -1.61 -7.78
CA HIS A 81 3.33 -1.95 -6.60
C HIS A 81 1.84 -1.61 -6.75
N ILE A 82 1.48 -0.77 -7.72
CA ILE A 82 0.10 -0.38 -7.96
C ILE A 82 -0.61 -1.44 -8.82
N GLY A 83 0.15 -2.08 -9.74
CA GLY A 83 -0.39 -3.10 -10.62
C GLY A 83 -1.51 -2.58 -11.52
N TYR A 84 -1.38 -1.34 -11.96
CA TYR A 84 -2.45 -0.60 -12.61
C TYR A 84 -2.82 -1.21 -13.96
N TYR A 85 -1.82 -1.69 -14.68
CA TYR A 85 -1.99 -2.27 -15.99
C TYR A 85 -0.94 -3.31 -16.32
N PHE A 86 -1.36 -4.47 -16.82
CA PHE A 86 -0.46 -5.44 -17.46
C PHE A 86 -0.87 -5.62 -18.91
N THR A 87 0.06 -5.40 -19.82
CA THR A 87 -0.13 -5.65 -21.24
C THR A 87 0.74 -6.83 -21.67
N ASP A 88 0.27 -7.61 -22.65
CA ASP A 88 1.10 -8.58 -23.32
C ASP A 88 2.14 -7.90 -24.22
N GLU A 89 2.96 -8.70 -24.89
CA GLU A 89 3.99 -8.24 -25.82
C GLU A 89 3.45 -7.41 -27.01
N ASN A 90 2.17 -7.56 -27.34
CA ASN A 90 1.47 -6.84 -28.39
C ASN A 90 0.75 -5.57 -27.89
N GLY A 91 0.91 -5.25 -26.59
CA GLY A 91 0.25 -4.12 -25.96
C GLY A 91 -1.23 -4.36 -25.60
N LYS A 92 -1.73 -5.59 -25.73
CA LYS A 92 -3.09 -5.96 -25.30
C LYS A 92 -3.14 -6.09 -23.79
N VAL A 93 -4.13 -5.46 -23.17
CA VAL A 93 -4.37 -5.57 -21.73
C VAL A 93 -4.76 -6.99 -21.37
N ILE A 94 -3.95 -7.65 -20.54
CA ILE A 94 -4.19 -9.00 -20.03
C ILE A 94 -4.66 -9.02 -18.58
N SER A 95 -4.36 -7.95 -17.86
CA SER A 95 -4.95 -7.68 -16.54
C SER A 95 -4.90 -6.19 -16.28
N GLY A 96 -5.66 -5.72 -15.32
CA GLY A 96 -5.67 -4.32 -14.96
C GLY A 96 -7.06 -3.85 -14.56
N ASN A 97 -7.16 -2.58 -14.30
CA ASN A 97 -8.35 -1.95 -13.76
C ASN A 97 -9.24 -1.39 -14.86
N SER A 98 -10.18 -2.20 -15.36
CA SER A 98 -11.09 -1.78 -16.42
C SER A 98 -11.96 -0.56 -16.05
N LYS A 99 -12.34 -0.41 -14.78
CA LYS A 99 -13.10 0.77 -14.32
C LYS A 99 -12.23 2.03 -14.38
N ALA A 100 -10.96 1.95 -13.97
CA ALA A 100 -10.05 3.07 -14.08
C ALA A 100 -9.75 3.41 -15.55
N HIS A 101 -9.63 2.41 -16.42
CA HIS A 101 -9.49 2.64 -17.87
C HIS A 101 -10.69 3.40 -18.43
N ASN A 102 -11.91 3.07 -18.02
CA ASN A 102 -13.11 3.80 -18.46
C ASN A 102 -13.14 5.25 -17.95
N LEU A 103 -12.60 5.49 -16.74
CA LEU A 103 -12.46 6.86 -16.19
C LEU A 103 -11.35 7.66 -16.86
N TRP A 104 -10.30 6.98 -17.34
CA TRP A 104 -9.10 7.59 -17.88
C TRP A 104 -8.48 6.72 -18.98
N PRO A 105 -9.00 6.77 -20.23
CA PRO A 105 -8.55 5.91 -21.33
C PRO A 105 -7.04 5.99 -21.65
N GLU A 106 -6.42 7.17 -21.42
CA GLU A 106 -4.99 7.37 -21.67
C GLU A 106 -4.09 6.52 -20.76
N THR A 107 -4.62 6.00 -19.64
CA THR A 107 -3.88 5.12 -18.75
C THR A 107 -3.74 3.70 -19.26
N ALA A 108 -4.43 3.37 -20.35
CA ALA A 108 -4.49 2.03 -20.93
C ALA A 108 -3.22 1.62 -21.69
N ASN A 109 -2.04 2.05 -21.25
CA ASN A 109 -0.80 1.67 -21.89
C ASN A 109 0.37 1.53 -20.89
N ARG A 110 1.39 0.79 -21.29
CA ARG A 110 2.57 0.51 -20.45
C ARG A 110 3.31 1.78 -20.04
N ALA A 111 3.43 2.76 -20.91
CA ALA A 111 4.14 4.00 -20.61
C ALA A 111 3.44 4.77 -19.47
N THR A 112 2.11 4.83 -19.48
CA THR A 112 1.34 5.47 -18.39
C THR A 112 1.47 4.70 -17.08
N ASN A 113 1.43 3.36 -17.11
CA ASN A 113 1.67 2.55 -15.92
C ASN A 113 3.04 2.85 -15.31
N TYR A 114 4.10 2.85 -16.09
CA TYR A 114 5.44 3.25 -15.65
C TYR A 114 5.47 4.67 -15.08
N SER A 115 4.79 5.62 -15.70
CA SER A 115 4.75 7.00 -15.23
C SER A 115 4.03 7.17 -13.89
N ILE A 116 3.11 6.27 -13.56
CA ILE A 116 2.45 6.22 -12.24
C ILE A 116 3.39 5.59 -11.22
N GLU A 117 3.92 4.41 -11.49
CA GLU A 117 4.78 3.65 -10.57
C GLU A 117 6.05 4.41 -10.17
N CYS A 118 6.76 5.02 -11.13
CA CYS A 118 8.04 5.66 -10.88
C CYS A 118 7.94 6.93 -10.00
N ARG A 119 6.77 7.58 -9.92
CA ARG A 119 6.54 8.78 -9.10
C ARG A 119 5.95 8.50 -7.73
N THR A 120 5.72 7.25 -7.38
CA THR A 120 5.13 6.85 -6.10
C THR A 120 6.18 6.31 -5.12
N ILE A 121 5.87 6.39 -3.82
CA ILE A 121 6.57 5.70 -2.74
C ILE A 121 5.55 4.75 -2.11
N GLY A 122 5.81 3.44 -2.21
CA GLY A 122 4.91 2.42 -1.67
C GLY A 122 5.27 2.03 -0.24
N TYR A 123 4.23 1.79 0.56
CA TYR A 123 4.29 1.19 1.90
C TYR A 123 3.42 -0.05 1.95
N GLU A 124 3.94 -1.12 2.55
CA GLU A 124 3.15 -2.30 2.93
C GLU A 124 3.03 -2.38 4.45
N ILE A 125 1.82 -2.45 4.98
CA ILE A 125 1.53 -2.71 6.39
C ILE A 125 1.25 -4.20 6.54
N CYS A 126 1.79 -4.86 7.57
CA CYS A 126 1.47 -6.25 7.86
C CYS A 126 0.01 -6.38 8.30
N ASN A 127 -0.80 -7.03 7.51
CA ASN A 127 -2.21 -7.23 7.80
C ASN A 127 -2.78 -8.29 6.86
N TRP A 128 -3.64 -9.18 7.35
CA TRP A 128 -4.28 -10.20 6.51
C TRP A 128 -5.33 -9.66 5.56
N GLY A 129 -5.79 -8.42 5.77
CA GLY A 129 -6.86 -7.84 5.00
C GLY A 129 -8.22 -8.45 5.34
N ASN A 130 -8.98 -8.82 4.32
CA ASN A 130 -10.31 -9.39 4.50
C ASN A 130 -10.29 -10.81 5.07
N LEU A 131 -11.25 -11.09 5.94
CA LEU A 131 -11.38 -12.35 6.68
C LEU A 131 -12.69 -13.05 6.37
N ALA A 132 -12.67 -14.38 6.47
CA ALA A 132 -13.86 -15.23 6.36
C ALA A 132 -14.28 -15.77 7.72
N LEU A 133 -15.54 -15.56 8.12
CA LEU A 133 -16.11 -16.17 9.33
C LEU A 133 -16.60 -17.58 9.00
N ARG A 134 -16.07 -18.58 9.70
CA ARG A 134 -16.45 -19.99 9.55
C ARG A 134 -16.46 -20.68 10.92
N GLY A 135 -17.56 -21.28 11.30
CA GLY A 135 -17.69 -22.00 12.59
C GLY A 135 -17.32 -21.13 13.80
N GLY A 136 -17.67 -19.84 13.79
CA GLY A 136 -17.38 -18.90 14.88
C GLY A 136 -15.92 -18.46 14.98
N LYS A 137 -15.08 -18.72 13.95
CA LYS A 137 -13.68 -18.28 13.89
C LYS A 137 -13.42 -17.51 12.60
N TYR A 138 -12.49 -16.56 12.67
CA TYR A 138 -12.08 -15.74 11.54
C TYR A 138 -10.82 -16.30 10.89
N TYR A 139 -10.83 -16.38 9.58
CA TYR A 139 -9.76 -16.98 8.78
C TYR A 139 -9.27 -16.05 7.70
N SER A 140 -7.96 -15.96 7.54
CA SER A 140 -7.33 -15.34 6.38
C SER A 140 -7.51 -16.19 5.12
N TRP A 141 -7.09 -15.66 3.98
CA TRP A 141 -7.12 -16.37 2.69
C TRP A 141 -6.25 -17.65 2.66
N VAL A 142 -5.21 -17.74 3.51
CA VAL A 142 -4.39 -18.97 3.70
C VAL A 142 -4.87 -19.84 4.85
N ASN A 143 -6.07 -19.61 5.37
CA ASN A 143 -6.66 -20.29 6.52
C ASN A 143 -5.91 -20.11 7.86
N ALA A 144 -5.11 -19.05 8.01
CA ALA A 144 -4.63 -18.65 9.32
C ALA A 144 -5.81 -18.14 10.16
N VAL A 145 -5.87 -18.55 11.44
CA VAL A 145 -6.90 -18.09 12.37
C VAL A 145 -6.50 -16.73 12.93
N VAL A 146 -7.40 -15.76 12.80
CA VAL A 146 -7.23 -14.41 13.38
C VAL A 146 -8.08 -14.31 14.63
N PRO A 147 -7.50 -13.92 15.78
CA PRO A 147 -8.26 -13.71 17.02
C PRO A 147 -9.35 -12.64 16.85
N GLU A 148 -10.52 -12.87 17.44
CA GLU A 148 -11.65 -11.93 17.36
C GLU A 148 -11.29 -10.51 17.83
N SER A 149 -10.39 -10.37 18.81
CA SER A 149 -9.90 -9.06 19.28
C SER A 149 -9.13 -8.25 18.22
N LYS A 150 -8.62 -8.92 17.17
CA LYS A 150 -7.97 -8.30 16.03
C LYS A 150 -8.92 -8.11 14.83
N VAL A 151 -10.24 -8.25 15.00
CA VAL A 151 -11.19 -8.18 13.88
C VAL A 151 -12.00 -6.89 13.92
N VAL A 152 -12.12 -6.25 12.75
CA VAL A 152 -13.05 -5.15 12.50
C VAL A 152 -14.21 -5.68 11.66
N ARG A 153 -15.43 -5.37 12.06
CA ARG A 153 -16.65 -5.67 11.31
C ARG A 153 -17.20 -4.42 10.67
N TYR A 154 -17.47 -4.53 9.36
CA TYR A 154 -18.17 -3.50 8.60
C TYR A 154 -19.65 -3.86 8.47
N GLU A 155 -20.56 -3.06 9.02
CA GLU A 155 -22.01 -3.21 8.83
C GLU A 155 -22.38 -3.10 7.37
N ASN A 156 -21.83 -2.11 6.67
CA ASN A 156 -21.87 -1.97 5.24
C ASN A 156 -20.57 -2.56 4.67
N LYS A 157 -20.67 -3.74 4.08
CA LYS A 157 -19.49 -4.44 3.52
C LYS A 157 -18.61 -3.52 2.68
N PHE A 158 -17.32 -3.50 2.99
CA PHE A 158 -16.35 -2.82 2.14
C PHE A 158 -15.94 -3.76 1.01
N ARG A 159 -16.25 -3.37 -0.22
CA ARG A 159 -15.96 -4.15 -1.45
C ARG A 159 -16.37 -5.62 -1.37
N GLY A 160 -17.52 -5.88 -0.73
CA GLY A 160 -18.11 -7.22 -0.60
C GLY A 160 -17.68 -8.00 0.64
N PHE A 161 -16.72 -7.51 1.41
CA PHE A 161 -16.23 -8.16 2.63
C PHE A 161 -16.76 -7.48 3.88
N GLU A 162 -17.12 -8.30 4.88
CA GLU A 162 -17.68 -7.85 6.16
C GLU A 162 -16.64 -7.75 7.26
N PHE A 163 -15.61 -8.60 7.23
CA PHE A 163 -14.61 -8.69 8.28
C PHE A 163 -13.21 -8.43 7.72
N PHE A 164 -12.43 -7.65 8.47
CA PHE A 164 -11.03 -7.35 8.16
C PHE A 164 -10.20 -7.47 9.44
N GLU A 165 -8.90 -7.74 9.29
CA GLU A 165 -7.97 -7.59 10.39
C GLU A 165 -7.81 -6.11 10.74
N ARG A 166 -7.70 -5.82 12.03
CA ARG A 166 -7.46 -4.49 12.58
C ARG A 166 -5.99 -4.12 12.44
N TYR A 167 -5.70 -2.91 12.00
CA TYR A 167 -4.35 -2.35 12.11
C TYR A 167 -3.99 -2.09 13.55
N THR A 168 -2.74 -2.32 13.92
CA THR A 168 -2.24 -2.02 15.27
C THR A 168 -1.91 -0.54 15.42
N ASP A 169 -1.96 -0.03 16.64
CA ASP A 169 -1.55 1.33 16.94
C ASP A 169 -0.08 1.58 16.56
N GLN A 170 0.79 0.58 16.79
CA GLN A 170 2.21 0.66 16.48
C GLN A 170 2.48 0.78 14.98
N GLU A 171 1.77 0.02 14.17
CA GLU A 171 1.85 0.13 12.70
C GLU A 171 1.46 1.52 12.21
N LEU A 172 0.32 2.01 12.69
CA LEU A 172 -0.21 3.30 12.26
C LEU A 172 0.65 4.48 12.74
N GLU A 173 1.19 4.42 13.96
CA GLU A 173 2.14 5.44 14.45
C GLU A 173 3.41 5.48 13.61
N THR A 174 3.97 4.32 13.27
CA THR A 174 5.16 4.21 12.42
C THR A 174 4.86 4.69 11.01
N LEU A 175 3.75 4.28 10.44
CA LEU A 175 3.29 4.72 9.12
C LEU A 175 3.13 6.25 9.08
N TRP A 176 2.46 6.85 10.06
CA TRP A 176 2.25 8.28 10.14
C TRP A 176 3.59 9.05 10.18
N LYS A 177 4.51 8.67 11.06
CA LYS A 177 5.83 9.29 11.18
C LYS A 177 6.63 9.17 9.87
N SER A 178 6.59 8.00 9.25
CA SER A 178 7.32 7.72 8.01
C SER A 178 6.73 8.46 6.81
N ILE A 179 5.40 8.51 6.68
CA ILE A 179 4.72 9.30 5.65
C ILE A 179 5.10 10.79 5.77
N ARG A 180 5.01 11.37 6.97
CA ARG A 180 5.36 12.77 7.20
C ARG A 180 6.82 13.07 6.87
N HIS A 181 7.73 12.16 7.24
CA HIS A 181 9.14 12.26 6.88
C HIS A 181 9.33 12.30 5.37
N ASN A 182 8.77 11.34 4.63
CA ASN A 182 8.88 11.28 3.17
C ASN A 182 8.13 12.42 2.47
N CYS A 183 7.00 12.87 3.01
CA CYS A 183 6.32 14.06 2.50
C CYS A 183 7.22 15.30 2.57
N LYS A 184 7.95 15.49 3.68
CA LYS A 184 8.91 16.58 3.84
C LYS A 184 10.10 16.42 2.91
N GLU A 185 10.71 15.24 2.88
CA GLU A 185 11.91 14.92 2.08
C GLU A 185 11.68 15.10 0.58
N PHE A 186 10.55 14.61 0.07
CA PHE A 186 10.22 14.63 -1.36
C PHE A 186 9.29 15.77 -1.76
N SER A 187 8.97 16.69 -0.85
CA SER A 187 8.05 17.81 -1.08
C SER A 187 6.66 17.35 -1.58
N ILE A 188 6.15 16.26 -1.00
CA ILE A 188 4.81 15.73 -1.27
C ILE A 188 3.84 16.34 -0.24
N PRO A 189 2.67 16.86 -0.63
CA PRO A 189 1.66 17.29 0.33
C PRO A 189 1.22 16.14 1.24
N ALA A 190 1.35 16.29 2.55
CA ALA A 190 0.88 15.33 3.54
C ALA A 190 -0.65 15.47 3.66
N LYS A 191 -1.38 14.96 2.67
CA LYS A 191 -2.83 15.11 2.56
C LYS A 191 -3.46 13.87 1.94
N PHE A 192 -4.51 13.36 2.58
CA PHE A 192 -5.39 12.29 2.12
C PHE A 192 -6.85 12.76 2.13
N ASP A 193 -7.63 12.36 1.14
CA ASP A 193 -9.08 12.57 1.12
C ASP A 193 -9.78 11.41 1.84
N VAL A 194 -10.05 11.58 3.12
CA VAL A 194 -10.66 10.56 3.99
C VAL A 194 -12.10 10.20 3.61
N SER A 195 -12.72 10.94 2.72
CA SER A 195 -14.04 10.61 2.17
C SER A 195 -13.98 9.62 1.01
N ASN A 196 -12.78 9.32 0.48
CA ASN A 196 -12.62 8.54 -0.74
C ASN A 196 -11.65 7.36 -0.58
N PHE A 197 -12.20 6.18 -0.29
CA PHE A 197 -11.51 4.88 -0.34
C PHE A 197 -11.89 4.07 -1.59
N ASP A 198 -12.25 4.72 -2.67
CA ASP A 198 -12.52 4.12 -3.97
C ASP A 198 -11.67 4.76 -5.07
N LEU A 199 -11.86 4.37 -6.32
CA LEU A 199 -11.14 4.93 -7.46
C LEU A 199 -11.11 6.46 -7.42
N ASN A 200 -9.90 7.01 -7.53
CA ASN A 200 -9.67 8.44 -7.45
C ASN A 200 -8.94 8.95 -8.70
N VAL A 201 -9.64 9.73 -9.49
CA VAL A 201 -9.09 10.32 -10.71
C VAL A 201 -7.85 11.18 -10.44
N ASN A 202 -7.77 11.85 -9.29
CA ASN A 202 -6.59 12.64 -8.90
C ASN A 202 -5.38 11.75 -8.63
N ALA A 203 -5.58 10.57 -8.00
CA ALA A 203 -4.52 9.58 -7.82
C ALA A 203 -3.96 9.14 -9.17
N ILE A 204 -4.84 8.75 -10.09
CA ILE A 204 -4.49 8.27 -11.43
C ILE A 204 -3.76 9.35 -12.24
N LYS A 205 -4.23 10.60 -12.19
CA LYS A 205 -3.60 11.76 -12.84
C LYS A 205 -2.27 12.18 -12.21
N GLY A 206 -1.90 11.62 -11.05
CA GLY A 206 -0.65 11.95 -10.37
C GLY A 206 -0.69 13.27 -9.60
N VAL A 207 -1.86 13.72 -9.21
CA VAL A 207 -1.99 14.85 -8.27
C VAL A 207 -1.20 14.51 -7.00
N PRO A 208 -0.30 15.39 -6.54
CA PRO A 208 0.53 15.10 -5.38
C PRO A 208 -0.30 14.89 -4.11
N GLY A 209 0.08 13.87 -3.31
CA GLY A 209 -0.61 13.56 -2.07
C GLY A 209 -0.38 12.13 -1.58
N VAL A 210 -1.14 11.75 -0.57
CA VAL A 210 -1.16 10.40 0.01
C VAL A 210 -2.41 9.69 -0.47
N TYR A 211 -2.29 8.40 -0.79
CA TYR A 211 -3.34 7.56 -1.35
C TYR A 211 -3.27 6.15 -0.77
N THR A 212 -4.36 5.41 -0.88
CA THR A 212 -4.37 3.95 -0.68
C THR A 212 -4.40 3.24 -2.04
N HIS A 213 -4.09 1.96 -2.07
CA HIS A 213 -4.18 1.16 -3.29
C HIS A 213 -5.59 1.17 -3.91
N CYS A 214 -6.61 1.25 -3.06
CA CYS A 214 -8.01 1.39 -3.50
C CYS A 214 -8.25 2.58 -4.42
N ASN A 215 -7.46 3.66 -4.30
CA ASN A 215 -7.61 4.84 -5.14
C ASN A 215 -7.11 4.62 -6.57
N PHE A 216 -6.33 3.57 -6.81
CA PHE A 216 -5.80 3.24 -8.13
C PHE A 216 -6.48 2.03 -8.76
N HIS A 217 -7.03 1.10 -7.95
CA HIS A 217 -7.51 -0.18 -8.46
C HIS A 217 -8.86 -0.58 -7.83
N ALA A 218 -9.89 -0.75 -8.65
CA ALA A 218 -11.25 -1.04 -8.20
C ALA A 218 -11.40 -2.39 -7.49
N GLU A 219 -10.55 -3.36 -7.82
CA GLU A 219 -10.60 -4.72 -7.27
C GLU A 219 -9.77 -4.90 -5.99
N LYS A 220 -8.98 -3.87 -5.61
CA LYS A 220 -8.15 -3.93 -4.41
C LYS A 220 -8.94 -3.57 -3.17
N VAL A 221 -8.62 -4.23 -2.07
CA VAL A 221 -9.25 -4.04 -0.75
C VAL A 221 -8.33 -3.39 0.27
N ASP A 222 -7.10 -3.14 -0.12
CA ASP A 222 -6.06 -2.53 0.69
C ASP A 222 -5.96 -1.02 0.40
N CYS A 223 -6.14 -0.11 1.35
CA CYS A 223 -6.49 -0.39 2.74
C CYS A 223 -7.97 -0.05 2.97
N PRO A 224 -8.71 -0.86 3.73
CA PRO A 224 -10.11 -0.55 4.04
C PRO A 224 -10.22 0.65 5.01
N PRO A 225 -11.36 1.40 5.01
CA PRO A 225 -11.57 2.59 5.83
C PRO A 225 -11.82 2.23 7.31
N GLN A 226 -10.81 1.71 8.01
CA GLN A 226 -10.87 1.51 9.46
C GLN A 226 -10.78 2.85 10.19
N GLU A 227 -11.47 2.99 11.32
CA GLU A 227 -11.55 4.23 12.07
C GLU A 227 -10.18 4.76 12.47
N GLU A 228 -9.32 3.88 12.99
CA GLU A 228 -7.96 4.22 13.42
C GLU A 228 -7.08 4.69 12.23
N LEU A 229 -7.22 4.06 11.07
CA LEU A 229 -6.54 4.48 9.83
C LEU A 229 -7.04 5.86 9.38
N ILE A 230 -8.35 6.09 9.41
CA ILE A 230 -8.96 7.38 9.05
C ILE A 230 -8.46 8.49 9.99
N GLU A 231 -8.40 8.24 11.29
CA GLU A 231 -7.87 9.20 12.27
C GLU A 231 -6.39 9.53 11.99
N MET A 232 -5.59 8.51 11.71
CA MET A 232 -4.18 8.69 11.34
C MET A 232 -4.05 9.53 10.06
N LEU A 233 -4.84 9.24 9.03
CA LEU A 233 -4.81 9.96 7.76
C LEU A 233 -5.30 11.41 7.87
N LYS A 234 -6.25 11.70 8.76
CA LYS A 234 -6.68 13.07 9.07
C LYS A 234 -5.60 13.90 9.76
N ALA A 235 -4.70 13.25 10.48
CA ALA A 235 -3.63 13.90 11.23
C ALA A 235 -2.35 14.13 10.40
N LEU A 236 -2.34 13.79 9.12
CA LEU A 236 -1.24 14.10 8.22
C LEU A 236 -1.21 15.60 7.89
#